data_a7466ed553ccee269e7dbb1c1f4c4d72
#
_entry.id   a7466ed553ccee269e7dbb1c1f4c4d72
#
_cell.length_a   1.000
_cell.length_b   1.000
_cell.length_c   1.000
_cell.angle_alpha   90.00
_cell.angle_beta   90.00
_cell.angle_gamma   90.00
#
_symmetry.space_group_name_H-M   'P 1'
#
loop_
_entity.id
_entity.type
_entity.pdbx_description
1 polymer ?
#
loop_
_entity_poly.entity_id
_entity_poly.type
_entity_poly.pdbx_seq_one_letter_code
_entity_poly.pdbx_strand_id
1 'polypeptide(L)'
;YYYIAYIGAALAVLTKGPIGFLLPGLIILIYLAVSHNLKELLYLKIPLGLLLLTFIGGSWYIYMYTMHGSDFINVFLGVHNWLRATVSEHPQFNVWYYYIIVTLIALFPWSFIISYKLYTQRKRLHKHNHITPFTIFLGIWALTVLIFFTCMATKYTTYTFPALAPMTILIAILCKPHYRFIRKAAILTVMLYGILTYTVAMPLMNHASSVITSQYILNTISDNAMIISARHDYRVSTTYYSNHTIYKLEATPDNSINPMSLSWDAKKIMPLAYANELPSNTSIYLLTDTNEFPNSLDKSEWTCIESNAEVDIYKHNK
;
A
#
# COMPACT_ATOMS: atom_id res chain seq x y z
N TYR A 1 -29.98 2.44 -8.41
CA TYR A 1 -28.84 1.72 -7.82
C TYR A 1 -27.61 1.78 -8.73
N TYR A 2 -27.73 1.61 -10.07
CA TYR A 2 -26.55 1.62 -10.97
C TYR A 2 -25.75 2.92 -10.92
N TYR A 3 -26.40 4.08 -10.83
CA TYR A 3 -25.70 5.36 -10.72
C TYR A 3 -24.85 5.47 -9.45
N ILE A 4 -25.36 4.96 -8.33
CA ILE A 4 -24.60 4.91 -7.06
C ILE A 4 -23.35 4.04 -7.23
N ALA A 5 -23.46 2.89 -7.92
CA ALA A 5 -22.31 2.04 -8.20
C ALA A 5 -21.27 2.74 -9.09
N TYR A 6 -21.70 3.48 -10.13
CA TYR A 6 -20.78 4.26 -10.98
C TYR A 6 -20.12 5.41 -10.23
N ILE A 7 -20.86 6.12 -9.36
CA ILE A 7 -20.28 7.17 -8.51
C ILE A 7 -19.25 6.56 -7.55
N GLY A 8 -19.57 5.43 -6.91
CA GLY A 8 -18.61 4.71 -6.06
C GLY A 8 -17.37 4.27 -6.83
N ALA A 9 -17.51 3.75 -8.05
CA ALA A 9 -16.40 3.40 -8.92
C ALA A 9 -15.58 4.63 -9.35
N ALA A 10 -16.23 5.77 -9.64
CA ALA A 10 -15.55 7.02 -9.96
C ALA A 10 -14.72 7.56 -8.80
N LEU A 11 -15.25 7.50 -7.58
CA LEU A 11 -14.49 7.83 -6.36
C LEU A 11 -13.33 6.86 -6.13
N ALA A 12 -13.52 5.57 -6.41
CA ALA A 12 -12.45 4.59 -6.34
C ALA A 12 -11.34 4.85 -7.38
N VAL A 13 -11.70 5.35 -8.58
CA VAL A 13 -10.72 5.78 -9.59
C VAL A 13 -9.90 6.98 -9.09
N LEU A 14 -10.50 7.95 -8.43
CA LEU A 14 -9.78 9.08 -7.84
C LEU A 14 -8.77 8.65 -6.76
N THR A 15 -9.06 7.59 -6.02
CA THR A 15 -8.21 7.14 -4.90
C THR A 15 -7.18 6.09 -5.30
N LYS A 16 -7.52 5.20 -6.21
CA LYS A 16 -6.69 4.00 -6.53
C LYS A 16 -6.26 3.93 -8.00
N GLY A 17 -6.71 4.85 -8.82
CA GLY A 17 -6.44 4.80 -10.25
C GLY A 17 -7.46 3.98 -11.05
N PRO A 18 -7.20 3.71 -12.33
CA PRO A 18 -8.12 3.01 -13.24
C PRO A 18 -8.62 1.66 -12.72
N ILE A 19 -7.85 0.99 -11.87
CA ILE A 19 -8.20 -0.28 -11.23
C ILE A 19 -9.48 -0.17 -10.39
N GLY A 20 -9.79 1.04 -9.86
CA GLY A 20 -11.01 1.30 -9.09
C GLY A 20 -12.31 1.06 -9.87
N PHE A 21 -12.27 1.13 -11.21
CA PHE A 21 -13.38 0.78 -12.09
C PHE A 21 -13.20 -0.58 -12.76
N LEU A 22 -11.98 -0.87 -13.23
CA LEU A 22 -11.70 -2.08 -14.01
C LEU A 22 -11.93 -3.36 -13.20
N LEU A 23 -11.51 -3.39 -11.94
CA LEU A 23 -11.64 -4.59 -11.10
C LEU A 23 -13.10 -4.90 -10.74
N PRO A 24 -13.94 -3.96 -10.25
CA PRO A 24 -15.36 -4.21 -10.08
C PRO A 24 -16.08 -4.58 -11.39
N GLY A 25 -15.72 -3.93 -12.50
CA GLY A 25 -16.26 -4.25 -13.82
C GLY A 25 -15.95 -5.69 -14.24
N LEU A 26 -14.71 -6.14 -14.04
CA LEU A 26 -14.28 -7.52 -14.30
C LEU A 26 -15.05 -8.53 -13.43
N ILE A 27 -15.24 -8.24 -12.14
CA ILE A 27 -16.00 -9.10 -11.23
C ILE A 27 -17.44 -9.27 -11.71
N ILE A 28 -18.11 -8.16 -12.08
CA ILE A 28 -19.47 -8.20 -12.61
C ILE A 28 -19.54 -8.97 -13.91
N LEU A 29 -18.60 -8.74 -14.83
CA LEU A 29 -18.54 -9.41 -16.12
C LEU A 29 -18.39 -10.93 -15.95
N ILE A 30 -17.46 -11.38 -15.11
CA ILE A 30 -17.26 -12.80 -14.81
C ILE A 30 -18.52 -13.40 -14.17
N TYR A 31 -19.13 -12.68 -13.22
CA TYR A 31 -20.38 -13.15 -12.60
C TYR A 31 -21.51 -13.33 -13.61
N LEU A 32 -21.73 -12.37 -14.50
CA LEU A 32 -22.76 -12.45 -15.54
C LEU A 32 -22.47 -13.55 -16.54
N ALA A 33 -21.20 -13.77 -16.88
CA ALA A 33 -20.79 -14.87 -17.77
C ALA A 33 -21.06 -16.24 -17.13
N VAL A 34 -20.64 -16.44 -15.88
CA VAL A 34 -20.85 -17.68 -15.11
C VAL A 34 -22.34 -17.95 -14.87
N SER A 35 -23.13 -16.89 -14.65
CA SER A 35 -24.58 -16.99 -14.46
C SER A 35 -25.38 -17.10 -15.77
N HIS A 36 -24.71 -17.12 -16.93
CA HIS A 36 -25.32 -17.11 -18.27
C HIS A 36 -26.29 -15.94 -18.53
N ASN A 37 -26.06 -14.79 -17.86
CA ASN A 37 -26.94 -13.61 -17.87
C ASN A 37 -26.28 -12.38 -18.53
N LEU A 38 -25.43 -12.56 -19.54
CA LEU A 38 -24.72 -11.45 -20.21
C LEU A 38 -25.67 -10.39 -20.80
N LYS A 39 -26.95 -10.73 -21.05
CA LYS A 39 -27.96 -9.77 -21.50
C LYS A 39 -28.20 -8.63 -20.50
N GLU A 40 -27.95 -8.86 -19.21
CA GLU A 40 -28.05 -7.83 -18.17
C GLU A 40 -27.10 -6.64 -18.41
N LEU A 41 -26.00 -6.83 -19.17
CA LEU A 41 -25.10 -5.73 -19.55
C LEU A 41 -25.85 -4.59 -20.26
N LEU A 42 -26.91 -4.89 -21.00
CA LEU A 42 -27.73 -3.90 -21.71
C LEU A 42 -28.51 -2.99 -20.74
N TYR A 43 -28.79 -3.49 -19.54
CA TYR A 43 -29.55 -2.75 -18.50
C TYR A 43 -28.64 -1.97 -17.55
N LEU A 44 -27.33 -2.17 -17.57
CA LEU A 44 -26.36 -1.52 -16.67
C LEU A 44 -26.18 -0.02 -16.94
N LYS A 45 -26.88 0.56 -17.95
CA LYS A 45 -26.77 1.99 -18.27
C LYS A 45 -25.31 2.43 -18.54
N ILE A 46 -24.52 1.57 -19.19
CA ILE A 46 -23.07 1.75 -19.40
C ILE A 46 -22.71 3.13 -19.98
N PRO A 47 -23.37 3.66 -21.04
CA PRO A 47 -22.98 4.96 -21.60
C PRO A 47 -23.07 6.11 -20.56
N LEU A 48 -24.14 6.14 -19.79
CA LEU A 48 -24.32 7.18 -18.76
C LEU A 48 -23.42 6.93 -17.55
N GLY A 49 -23.15 5.67 -17.23
CA GLY A 49 -22.17 5.27 -16.21
C GLY A 49 -20.76 5.71 -16.56
N LEU A 50 -20.33 5.53 -17.80
CA LEU A 50 -19.02 6.00 -18.29
C LEU A 50 -18.95 7.53 -18.29
N LEU A 51 -20.03 8.22 -18.61
CA LEU A 51 -20.07 9.70 -18.53
C LEU A 51 -19.85 10.16 -17.08
N LEU A 52 -20.53 9.56 -16.11
CA LEU A 52 -20.33 9.86 -14.69
C LEU A 52 -18.89 9.53 -14.24
N LEU A 53 -18.36 8.40 -14.67
CA LEU A 53 -16.98 8.00 -14.38
C LEU A 53 -15.98 9.03 -14.91
N THR A 54 -16.14 9.46 -16.16
CA THR A 54 -15.26 10.45 -16.79
C THR A 54 -15.39 11.81 -16.13
N PHE A 55 -16.60 12.25 -15.81
CA PHE A 55 -16.82 13.56 -15.21
C PHE A 55 -16.31 13.63 -13.77
N ILE A 56 -16.55 12.62 -12.96
CA ILE A 56 -16.10 12.60 -11.55
C ILE A 56 -14.68 12.05 -11.45
N GLY A 57 -14.44 10.83 -11.92
CA GLY A 57 -13.16 10.14 -11.79
C GLY A 57 -12.10 10.69 -12.73
N GLY A 58 -12.47 11.09 -13.96
CA GLY A 58 -11.55 11.59 -14.98
C GLY A 58 -11.12 13.04 -14.79
N SER A 59 -11.89 13.86 -14.06
CA SER A 59 -11.63 15.30 -13.89
C SER A 59 -10.22 15.60 -13.36
N TRP A 60 -9.78 14.86 -12.34
CA TRP A 60 -8.44 15.00 -11.76
C TRP A 60 -7.34 14.63 -12.77
N TYR A 61 -7.54 13.57 -13.55
CA TYR A 61 -6.56 13.12 -14.55
C TYR A 61 -6.40 14.13 -15.68
N ILE A 62 -7.53 14.72 -16.11
CA ILE A 62 -7.52 15.80 -17.11
C ILE A 62 -6.74 17.00 -16.57
N TYR A 63 -7.04 17.42 -15.34
CA TYR A 63 -6.34 18.53 -14.69
C TYR A 63 -4.83 18.24 -14.58
N MET A 64 -4.42 17.10 -14.09
CA MET A 64 -3.01 16.72 -13.97
C MET A 64 -2.29 16.66 -15.32
N TYR A 65 -3.00 16.17 -16.35
CA TYR A 65 -2.43 16.15 -17.71
C TYR A 65 -2.27 17.58 -18.27
N THR A 66 -3.18 18.50 -18.02
CA THR A 66 -3.04 19.89 -18.46
C THR A 66 -1.90 20.62 -17.75
N MET A 67 -1.58 20.26 -16.50
CA MET A 67 -0.50 20.88 -15.72
C MET A 67 0.87 20.26 -15.97
N HIS A 68 0.97 18.96 -16.20
CA HIS A 68 2.22 18.21 -16.24
C HIS A 68 2.46 17.46 -17.57
N GLY A 69 1.51 17.49 -18.50
CA GLY A 69 1.65 16.90 -19.84
C GLY A 69 1.96 15.40 -19.83
N SER A 70 2.88 15.01 -20.71
CA SER A 70 3.33 13.61 -20.88
C SER A 70 3.99 13.02 -19.65
N ASP A 71 4.59 13.85 -18.80
CA ASP A 71 5.31 13.38 -17.59
C ASP A 71 4.36 12.73 -16.60
N PHE A 72 3.18 13.33 -16.42
CA PHE A 72 2.12 12.70 -15.63
C PHE A 72 1.72 11.33 -16.18
N ILE A 73 1.55 11.20 -17.50
CA ILE A 73 1.19 9.93 -18.13
C ILE A 73 2.29 8.88 -17.91
N ASN A 74 3.54 9.24 -18.15
CA ASN A 74 4.68 8.33 -18.02
C ASN A 74 4.87 7.85 -16.58
N VAL A 75 4.82 8.75 -15.62
CA VAL A 75 4.99 8.38 -14.20
C VAL A 75 3.76 7.67 -13.68
N PHE A 76 2.56 8.24 -13.85
CA PHE A 76 1.36 7.69 -13.22
C PHE A 76 0.87 6.41 -13.91
N LEU A 77 0.65 6.43 -15.23
CA LEU A 77 0.19 5.23 -15.95
C LEU A 77 1.36 4.29 -16.26
N GLY A 78 2.53 4.83 -16.61
CA GLY A 78 3.72 4.05 -16.90
C GLY A 78 4.27 3.36 -15.66
N VAL A 79 4.85 4.11 -14.73
CA VAL A 79 5.56 3.53 -13.57
C VAL A 79 4.59 2.95 -12.56
N HIS A 80 3.61 3.75 -12.12
CA HIS A 80 2.73 3.32 -11.01
C HIS A 80 1.66 2.29 -11.40
N ASN A 81 1.36 2.10 -12.68
CA ASN A 81 0.40 1.09 -13.12
C ASN A 81 1.07 0.01 -13.99
N TRP A 82 1.64 0.36 -15.14
CA TRP A 82 2.18 -0.62 -16.08
C TRP A 82 3.42 -1.33 -15.55
N LEU A 83 4.41 -0.59 -15.07
CA LEU A 83 5.64 -1.19 -14.54
C LEU A 83 5.34 -2.08 -13.33
N ARG A 84 4.45 -1.64 -12.42
CA ARG A 84 3.98 -2.48 -11.30
C ARG A 84 3.32 -3.78 -11.71
N ALA A 85 2.62 -3.77 -12.83
CA ALA A 85 1.95 -4.96 -13.32
C ALA A 85 2.93 -5.96 -13.93
N THR A 86 4.01 -5.48 -14.57
CA THR A 86 4.89 -6.28 -15.43
C THR A 86 6.26 -6.57 -14.81
N VAL A 87 6.78 -5.67 -13.96
CA VAL A 87 8.10 -5.81 -13.32
C VAL A 87 7.94 -5.71 -11.80
N SER A 88 8.50 -6.66 -11.08
CA SER A 88 8.38 -6.68 -9.61
C SER A 88 9.26 -5.61 -8.96
N GLU A 89 8.65 -4.78 -8.11
CA GLU A 89 9.35 -3.84 -7.22
C GLU A 89 10.08 -4.59 -6.08
N HIS A 90 9.53 -5.74 -5.68
CA HIS A 90 10.05 -6.59 -4.62
C HIS A 90 10.14 -8.05 -5.12
N PRO A 91 11.18 -8.41 -5.88
CA PRO A 91 11.30 -9.74 -6.51
C PRO A 91 11.16 -10.92 -5.54
N GLN A 92 11.64 -10.76 -4.30
CA GLN A 92 11.55 -11.77 -3.24
C GLN A 92 10.10 -12.15 -2.86
N PHE A 93 9.14 -11.26 -3.09
CA PHE A 93 7.72 -11.51 -2.81
C PHE A 93 6.93 -11.92 -4.06
N ASN A 94 7.55 -11.94 -5.24
CA ASN A 94 6.86 -12.30 -6.48
C ASN A 94 6.73 -13.82 -6.64
N VAL A 95 6.00 -14.45 -5.71
CA VAL A 95 5.69 -15.88 -5.72
C VAL A 95 4.19 -16.11 -5.84
N TRP A 96 3.77 -17.17 -6.53
CA TRP A 96 2.36 -17.44 -6.81
C TRP A 96 1.50 -17.68 -5.57
N TYR A 97 2.07 -18.20 -4.48
CA TYR A 97 1.37 -18.49 -3.23
C TYR A 97 1.32 -17.30 -2.25
N TYR A 98 1.90 -16.15 -2.60
CA TYR A 98 1.98 -14.98 -1.71
C TYR A 98 0.62 -14.61 -1.12
N TYR A 99 -0.40 -14.44 -1.97
CA TYR A 99 -1.73 -14.03 -1.50
C TYR A 99 -2.51 -15.13 -0.79
N ILE A 100 -2.13 -16.40 -0.95
CA ILE A 100 -2.68 -17.48 -0.12
C ILE A 100 -2.27 -17.26 1.34
N ILE A 101 -0.97 -17.06 1.58
CA ILE A 101 -0.43 -16.82 2.93
C ILE A 101 -1.00 -15.54 3.52
N VAL A 102 -0.94 -14.43 2.77
CA VAL A 102 -1.44 -13.12 3.22
C VAL A 102 -2.92 -13.21 3.60
N THR A 103 -3.75 -13.88 2.80
CA THR A 103 -5.18 -14.04 3.08
C THR A 103 -5.44 -14.90 4.32
N LEU A 104 -4.69 -15.99 4.50
CA LEU A 104 -4.81 -16.83 5.69
C LEU A 104 -4.46 -16.06 6.97
N ILE A 105 -3.43 -15.22 6.93
CA ILE A 105 -3.04 -14.35 8.04
C ILE A 105 -4.10 -13.25 8.27
N ALA A 106 -4.54 -12.57 7.20
CA ALA A 106 -5.51 -11.49 7.30
C ALA A 106 -6.88 -11.95 7.84
N LEU A 107 -7.25 -13.21 7.60
CA LEU A 107 -8.48 -13.82 8.10
C LEU A 107 -8.28 -14.59 9.43
N PHE A 108 -7.11 -14.49 10.07
CA PHE A 108 -6.91 -15.14 11.37
C PHE A 108 -7.83 -14.51 12.44
N PRO A 109 -8.46 -15.30 13.35
CA PRO A 109 -8.40 -16.76 13.47
C PRO A 109 -9.45 -17.50 12.62
N TRP A 110 -10.23 -16.77 11.82
CA TRP A 110 -11.34 -17.30 11.02
C TRP A 110 -10.89 -18.31 9.98
N SER A 111 -9.69 -18.14 9.41
CA SER A 111 -9.08 -19.09 8.47
C SER A 111 -9.01 -20.51 9.06
N PHE A 112 -8.60 -20.65 10.32
CA PHE A 112 -8.55 -21.94 11.00
C PHE A 112 -9.95 -22.50 11.34
N ILE A 113 -10.84 -21.65 11.85
CA ILE A 113 -12.22 -22.04 12.20
C ILE A 113 -12.94 -22.59 10.97
N ILE A 114 -12.77 -21.94 9.80
CA ILE A 114 -13.40 -22.38 8.56
C ILE A 114 -12.77 -23.66 8.05
N SER A 115 -11.44 -23.74 8.03
CA SER A 115 -10.74 -24.95 7.57
C SER A 115 -11.15 -26.16 8.39
N TYR A 116 -11.23 -26.03 9.71
CA TYR A 116 -11.73 -27.07 10.60
C TYR A 116 -13.18 -27.43 10.30
N LYS A 117 -14.06 -26.46 10.09
CA LYS A 117 -15.47 -26.68 9.78
C LYS A 117 -15.66 -27.34 8.42
N LEU A 118 -14.98 -26.90 7.40
CA LEU A 118 -15.00 -27.51 6.06
C LEU A 118 -14.53 -28.99 6.13
N TYR A 119 -13.48 -29.25 6.89
CA TYR A 119 -12.98 -30.60 7.08
C TYR A 119 -13.99 -31.51 7.77
N THR A 120 -14.57 -31.06 8.88
CA THR A 120 -15.51 -31.86 9.69
C THR A 120 -16.89 -32.04 9.04
N GLN A 121 -17.34 -31.05 8.27
CA GLN A 121 -18.67 -31.05 7.66
C GLN A 121 -18.67 -31.39 6.16
N ARG A 122 -17.51 -31.79 5.58
CA ARG A 122 -17.37 -32.08 4.14
C ARG A 122 -18.47 -32.98 3.57
N LYS A 123 -18.91 -34.00 4.33
CA LYS A 123 -19.97 -34.93 3.92
C LYS A 123 -21.37 -34.31 3.92
N ARG A 124 -21.63 -33.34 4.81
CA ARG A 124 -22.93 -32.63 4.91
C ARG A 124 -23.05 -31.50 3.87
N LEU A 125 -21.95 -30.84 3.55
CA LEU A 125 -21.90 -29.78 2.54
C LEU A 125 -22.28 -30.31 1.15
N HIS A 126 -21.94 -31.58 0.86
CA HIS A 126 -22.26 -32.22 -0.43
C HIS A 126 -23.77 -32.55 -0.58
N LYS A 127 -24.52 -32.66 0.51
CA LYS A 127 -25.91 -33.17 0.47
C LYS A 127 -27.00 -32.07 0.52
N HIS A 128 -26.69 -30.82 0.87
CA HIS A 128 -27.71 -29.81 1.22
C HIS A 128 -27.46 -28.38 0.76
N ASN A 129 -26.49 -28.12 -0.12
CA ASN A 129 -26.20 -26.74 -0.53
C ASN A 129 -26.93 -26.35 -1.83
N HIS A 130 -28.08 -25.71 -1.69
CA HIS A 130 -28.51 -24.74 -2.69
C HIS A 130 -27.55 -23.53 -2.61
N ILE A 131 -26.54 -23.54 -3.48
CA ILE A 131 -25.63 -22.41 -3.67
C ILE A 131 -26.47 -21.26 -4.24
N THR A 132 -26.66 -20.21 -3.47
CA THR A 132 -27.45 -19.06 -3.91
C THR A 132 -26.65 -18.23 -4.94
N PRO A 133 -27.30 -17.51 -5.88
CA PRO A 133 -26.63 -16.60 -6.79
C PRO A 133 -25.71 -15.59 -6.06
N PHE A 134 -26.13 -15.13 -4.89
CA PHE A 134 -25.34 -14.24 -4.04
C PHE A 134 -24.04 -14.90 -3.54
N THR A 135 -24.11 -16.17 -3.15
CA THR A 135 -22.90 -16.93 -2.72
C THR A 135 -21.92 -17.11 -3.87
N ILE A 136 -22.43 -17.36 -5.09
CA ILE A 136 -21.62 -17.44 -6.31
C ILE A 136 -20.93 -16.09 -6.57
N PHE A 137 -21.69 -14.99 -6.49
CA PHE A 137 -21.16 -13.64 -6.67
C PHE A 137 -20.01 -13.34 -5.70
N LEU A 138 -20.20 -13.63 -4.41
CA LEU A 138 -19.16 -13.42 -3.41
C LEU A 138 -17.91 -14.27 -3.67
N GLY A 139 -18.08 -15.52 -4.08
CA GLY A 139 -16.96 -16.39 -4.47
C GLY A 139 -16.19 -15.86 -5.66
N ILE A 140 -16.92 -15.44 -6.71
CA ILE A 140 -16.31 -14.82 -7.90
C ILE A 140 -15.57 -13.55 -7.52
N TRP A 141 -16.18 -12.68 -6.72
CA TRP A 141 -15.53 -11.45 -6.26
C TRP A 141 -14.21 -11.75 -5.55
N ALA A 142 -14.21 -12.61 -4.53
CA ALA A 142 -13.03 -12.97 -3.78
C ALA A 142 -11.92 -13.55 -4.68
N LEU A 143 -12.28 -14.55 -5.51
CA LEU A 143 -11.34 -15.23 -6.39
C LEU A 143 -10.78 -14.30 -7.47
N THR A 144 -11.61 -13.45 -8.09
CA THR A 144 -11.17 -12.50 -9.12
C THR A 144 -10.11 -11.56 -8.56
N VAL A 145 -10.33 -11.00 -7.35
CA VAL A 145 -9.33 -10.13 -6.70
C VAL A 145 -8.03 -10.86 -6.46
N LEU A 146 -8.08 -12.06 -5.88
CA LEU A 146 -6.88 -12.83 -5.55
C LEU A 146 -6.10 -13.25 -6.79
N ILE A 147 -6.80 -13.76 -7.81
CA ILE A 147 -6.17 -14.20 -9.08
C ILE A 147 -5.58 -12.99 -9.79
N PHE A 148 -6.33 -11.90 -9.91
CA PHE A 148 -5.87 -10.69 -10.57
C PHE A 148 -4.54 -10.19 -9.99
N PHE A 149 -4.47 -10.01 -8.67
CA PHE A 149 -3.24 -9.54 -8.05
C PHE A 149 -2.14 -10.59 -7.99
N THR A 150 -2.47 -11.88 -8.01
CA THR A 150 -1.46 -12.95 -8.15
C THR A 150 -0.76 -12.89 -9.50
N CYS A 151 -1.46 -12.52 -10.56
CA CYS A 151 -0.89 -12.34 -11.90
C CYS A 151 -0.03 -11.07 -12.03
N MET A 152 -0.16 -10.08 -11.12
CA MET A 152 0.69 -8.90 -11.10
C MET A 152 2.10 -9.23 -10.61
N ALA A 153 3.13 -8.59 -11.20
CA ALA A 153 4.52 -8.79 -10.81
C ALA A 153 4.82 -8.21 -9.42
N THR A 154 4.38 -6.97 -9.14
CA THR A 154 4.55 -6.34 -7.83
C THR A 154 3.42 -6.75 -6.88
N LYS A 155 3.78 -7.22 -5.70
CA LYS A 155 2.84 -7.69 -4.68
C LYS A 155 2.92 -6.87 -3.41
N TYR A 156 1.75 -6.39 -2.94
CA TYR A 156 1.59 -5.72 -1.65
C TYR A 156 0.48 -6.42 -0.85
N THR A 157 0.67 -6.53 0.45
CA THR A 157 -0.31 -7.15 1.36
C THR A 157 -1.68 -6.49 1.28
N THR A 158 -1.73 -5.18 1.09
CA THR A 158 -2.96 -4.38 1.00
C THR A 158 -3.80 -4.66 -0.24
N TYR A 159 -3.27 -5.32 -1.26
CA TYR A 159 -4.01 -5.65 -2.47
C TYR A 159 -5.12 -6.71 -2.25
N THR A 160 -5.03 -7.48 -1.15
CA THR A 160 -6.09 -8.42 -0.77
C THR A 160 -7.30 -7.77 -0.09
N PHE A 161 -7.21 -6.52 0.35
CA PHE A 161 -8.30 -5.87 1.11
C PHE A 161 -9.67 -5.94 0.40
N PRO A 162 -9.79 -5.72 -0.93
CA PRO A 162 -11.07 -5.86 -1.61
C PRO A 162 -11.66 -7.28 -1.56
N ALA A 163 -10.84 -8.32 -1.33
CA ALA A 163 -11.31 -9.70 -1.20
C ALA A 163 -11.81 -10.03 0.21
N LEU A 164 -11.41 -9.28 1.24
CA LEU A 164 -11.79 -9.56 2.63
C LEU A 164 -13.29 -9.39 2.85
N ALA A 165 -13.93 -8.40 2.23
CA ALA A 165 -15.37 -8.17 2.35
C ALA A 165 -16.20 -9.38 1.90
N PRO A 166 -16.09 -9.89 0.66
CA PRO A 166 -16.84 -11.06 0.24
C PRO A 166 -16.45 -12.32 1.02
N MET A 167 -15.18 -12.48 1.42
CA MET A 167 -14.74 -13.62 2.22
C MET A 167 -15.38 -13.63 3.62
N THR A 168 -15.43 -12.49 4.30
CA THR A 168 -16.06 -12.40 5.63
C THR A 168 -17.56 -12.66 5.57
N ILE A 169 -18.26 -12.22 4.51
CA ILE A 169 -19.67 -12.54 4.30
C ILE A 169 -19.86 -14.04 4.04
N LEU A 170 -19.03 -14.66 3.20
CA LEU A 170 -19.04 -16.10 2.96
C LEU A 170 -18.83 -16.89 4.28
N ILE A 171 -17.88 -16.46 5.09
CA ILE A 171 -17.64 -17.01 6.43
C ILE A 171 -18.90 -16.94 7.31
N ALA A 172 -19.53 -15.77 7.34
CA ALA A 172 -20.75 -15.57 8.12
C ALA A 172 -21.90 -16.48 7.65
N ILE A 173 -22.09 -16.63 6.33
CA ILE A 173 -23.10 -17.54 5.75
C ILE A 173 -22.82 -18.99 6.15
N LEU A 174 -21.58 -19.45 6.00
CA LEU A 174 -21.19 -20.82 6.38
C LEU A 174 -21.32 -21.09 7.86
N CYS A 175 -21.13 -20.08 8.68
CA CYS A 175 -21.13 -20.20 10.14
C CYS A 175 -22.47 -19.89 10.79
N LYS A 176 -23.49 -19.44 10.03
CA LYS A 176 -24.83 -19.07 10.55
C LYS A 176 -25.44 -20.06 11.55
N PRO A 177 -25.35 -21.40 11.37
CA PRO A 177 -25.91 -22.33 12.33
C PRO A 177 -25.29 -22.27 13.74
N HIS A 178 -24.15 -21.63 13.90
CA HIS A 178 -23.38 -21.57 15.14
C HIS A 178 -23.21 -20.14 15.65
N TYR A 179 -24.22 -19.27 15.48
CA TYR A 179 -24.11 -17.82 15.73
C TYR A 179 -23.62 -17.47 17.16
N ARG A 180 -23.98 -18.26 18.17
CA ARG A 180 -23.54 -18.03 19.57
C ARG A 180 -22.02 -18.20 19.71
N PHE A 181 -21.45 -19.23 19.10
CA PHE A 181 -20.01 -19.47 19.05
C PHE A 181 -19.32 -18.34 18.27
N ILE A 182 -19.86 -17.99 17.10
CA ILE A 182 -19.31 -16.93 16.24
C ILE A 182 -19.26 -15.59 16.98
N ARG A 183 -20.33 -15.22 17.69
CA ARG A 183 -20.36 -13.99 18.48
C ARG A 183 -19.26 -13.96 19.55
N LYS A 184 -19.08 -15.05 20.29
CA LYS A 184 -18.02 -15.16 21.30
C LYS A 184 -16.63 -15.10 20.65
N ALA A 185 -16.42 -15.83 19.55
CA ALA A 185 -15.17 -15.80 18.80
C ALA A 185 -14.86 -14.41 18.24
N ALA A 186 -15.86 -13.67 17.72
CA ALA A 186 -15.69 -12.31 17.24
C ALA A 186 -15.25 -11.36 18.36
N ILE A 187 -15.89 -11.40 19.52
CA ILE A 187 -15.51 -10.58 20.68
C ILE A 187 -14.07 -10.90 21.09
N LEU A 188 -13.72 -12.18 21.19
CA LEU A 188 -12.35 -12.60 21.52
C LEU A 188 -11.32 -12.13 20.48
N THR A 189 -11.69 -12.19 19.19
CA THR A 189 -10.84 -11.70 18.09
C THR A 189 -10.59 -10.19 18.23
N VAL A 190 -11.63 -9.39 18.48
CA VAL A 190 -11.49 -7.94 18.68
C VAL A 190 -10.56 -7.63 19.86
N MET A 191 -10.74 -8.35 20.98
CA MET A 191 -9.87 -8.20 22.15
C MET A 191 -8.41 -8.58 21.82
N LEU A 192 -8.20 -9.71 21.14
CA LEU A 192 -6.89 -10.18 20.72
C LEU A 192 -6.19 -9.15 19.81
N TYR A 193 -6.88 -8.66 18.79
CA TYR A 193 -6.31 -7.64 17.89
C TYR A 193 -6.06 -6.31 18.62
N GLY A 194 -6.93 -5.92 19.56
CA GLY A 194 -6.68 -4.76 20.41
C GLY A 194 -5.38 -4.90 21.23
N ILE A 195 -5.19 -6.05 21.86
CA ILE A 195 -3.97 -6.35 22.61
C ILE A 195 -2.74 -6.36 21.68
N LEU A 196 -2.81 -7.08 20.55
CA LEU A 196 -1.71 -7.14 19.59
C LEU A 196 -1.36 -5.77 18.99
N THR A 197 -2.37 -4.94 18.74
CA THR A 197 -2.13 -3.57 18.26
C THR A 197 -1.36 -2.77 19.28
N TYR A 198 -1.76 -2.82 20.56
CA TYR A 198 -1.12 -2.05 21.61
C TYR A 198 0.27 -2.59 21.97
N THR A 199 0.43 -3.92 22.10
CA THR A 199 1.67 -4.53 22.59
C THR A 199 2.73 -4.77 21.52
N VAL A 200 2.32 -4.94 20.27
CA VAL A 200 3.23 -5.31 19.16
C VAL A 200 3.23 -4.25 18.07
N ALA A 201 2.05 -3.90 17.51
CA ALA A 201 2.02 -3.04 16.35
C ALA A 201 2.43 -1.60 16.66
N MET A 202 1.98 -1.01 17.78
CA MET A 202 2.37 0.35 18.15
C MET A 202 3.87 0.51 18.40
N PRO A 203 4.56 -0.34 19.19
CA PRO A 203 6.01 -0.27 19.34
C PRO A 203 6.76 -0.40 18.02
N LEU A 204 6.38 -1.37 17.16
CA LEU A 204 6.99 -1.55 15.86
C LEU A 204 6.78 -0.34 14.94
N MET A 205 5.59 0.24 14.93
CA MET A 205 5.29 1.42 14.12
C MET A 205 6.03 2.66 14.63
N ASN A 206 6.12 2.85 15.93
CA ASN A 206 6.88 3.96 16.52
C ASN A 206 8.36 3.88 16.13
N HIS A 207 8.94 2.70 16.21
CA HIS A 207 10.31 2.46 15.75
C HIS A 207 10.47 2.69 14.24
N ALA A 208 9.56 2.17 13.43
CA ALA A 208 9.60 2.35 11.97
C ALA A 208 9.31 3.78 11.53
N SER A 209 8.57 4.57 12.31
CA SER A 209 8.16 5.93 11.94
C SER A 209 9.20 7.01 12.24
N SER A 210 10.32 6.68 12.93
CA SER A 210 11.33 7.65 13.37
C SER A 210 10.77 8.82 14.19
N VAL A 211 9.68 8.62 14.93
CA VAL A 211 9.03 9.67 15.73
C VAL A 211 9.99 10.24 16.76
N ILE A 212 10.78 9.40 17.44
CA ILE A 212 11.75 9.82 18.47
C ILE A 212 12.80 10.75 17.85
N THR A 213 13.41 10.33 16.74
CA THR A 213 14.38 11.13 15.99
C THR A 213 13.78 12.45 15.50
N SER A 214 12.54 12.41 15.00
CA SER A 214 11.85 13.62 14.53
C SER A 214 11.53 14.60 15.62
N GLN A 215 11.14 14.14 16.81
CA GLN A 215 10.90 15.00 17.98
C GLN A 215 12.20 15.64 18.48
N TYR A 216 13.31 14.90 18.46
CA TYR A 216 14.62 15.46 18.79
C TYR A 216 14.98 16.58 17.81
N ILE A 217 14.85 16.36 16.51
CA ILE A 217 15.10 17.35 15.45
C ILE A 217 14.25 18.59 15.68
N LEU A 218 12.94 18.43 15.85
CA LEU A 218 11.99 19.53 16.06
C LEU A 218 12.32 20.40 17.27
N ASN A 219 12.81 19.79 18.36
CA ASN A 219 13.07 20.49 19.62
C ASN A 219 14.48 21.07 19.69
N THR A 220 15.44 20.59 18.90
CA THR A 220 16.87 20.89 19.10
C THR A 220 17.50 21.59 17.91
N ILE A 221 17.00 21.32 16.69
CA ILE A 221 17.59 21.85 15.44
C ILE A 221 16.79 23.05 14.97
N SER A 222 17.51 24.13 14.61
CA SER A 222 16.88 25.36 14.11
C SER A 222 16.29 25.18 12.72
N ASP A 223 15.19 25.89 12.41
CA ASP A 223 14.48 25.82 11.14
C ASP A 223 15.34 26.11 9.89
N ASN A 224 16.41 26.89 10.05
CA ASN A 224 17.32 27.26 8.98
C ASN A 224 18.47 26.27 8.76
N ALA A 225 18.52 25.17 9.52
CA ALA A 225 19.57 24.17 9.39
C ALA A 225 19.29 23.22 8.21
N MET A 226 20.34 22.78 7.56
CA MET A 226 20.28 21.73 6.55
C MET A 226 20.41 20.36 7.23
N ILE A 227 19.48 19.47 6.99
CA ILE A 227 19.52 18.11 7.56
C ILE A 227 19.68 17.11 6.43
N ILE A 228 20.73 16.29 6.52
CA ILE A 228 21.12 15.30 5.53
C ILE A 228 20.94 13.91 6.11
N SER A 229 20.43 12.97 5.36
CA SER A 229 20.32 11.56 5.74
C SER A 229 21.22 10.69 4.88
N ALA A 230 22.16 10.01 5.53
CA ALA A 230 22.99 8.97 4.95
C ALA A 230 22.50 7.55 5.32
N ARG A 231 21.30 7.44 5.84
CA ARG A 231 20.71 6.14 6.23
C ARG A 231 20.42 5.28 5.01
N HIS A 232 20.51 3.98 5.17
CA HIS A 232 20.15 3.01 4.13
C HIS A 232 18.69 3.18 3.67
N ASP A 233 17.79 3.47 4.63
CA ASP A 233 16.37 3.67 4.38
C ASP A 233 15.98 5.14 4.59
N TYR A 234 15.71 5.84 3.48
CA TYR A 234 15.22 7.22 3.54
C TYR A 234 13.78 7.25 4.04
N ARG A 235 13.57 7.75 5.25
CA ARG A 235 12.26 7.77 5.91
C ARG A 235 11.56 9.11 5.72
N VAL A 236 10.55 9.13 4.83
CA VAL A 236 9.69 10.31 4.61
C VAL A 236 8.98 10.75 5.89
N SER A 237 8.72 9.83 6.81
CA SER A 237 8.14 10.11 8.12
C SER A 237 9.00 11.07 8.95
N THR A 238 10.34 11.01 8.84
CA THR A 238 11.23 11.94 9.52
C THR A 238 10.99 13.38 9.07
N THR A 239 10.86 13.61 7.75
CA THR A 239 10.51 14.92 7.17
C THR A 239 9.14 15.40 7.68
N TYR A 240 8.13 14.53 7.69
CA TYR A 240 6.77 14.87 8.10
C TYR A 240 6.68 15.27 9.58
N TYR A 241 7.26 14.46 10.49
CA TYR A 241 7.14 14.70 11.92
C TYR A 241 8.12 15.76 12.45
N SER A 242 9.26 15.97 11.79
CA SER A 242 10.21 17.03 12.18
C SER A 242 9.88 18.39 11.61
N ASN A 243 8.98 18.47 10.63
CA ASN A 243 8.67 19.67 9.84
C ASN A 243 9.92 20.31 9.17
N HIS A 244 10.95 19.49 8.90
CA HIS A 244 12.17 19.90 8.23
C HIS A 244 12.32 19.14 6.90
N THR A 245 12.88 19.79 5.91
CA THR A 245 13.30 19.10 4.68
C THR A 245 14.54 18.26 4.96
N ILE A 246 14.44 16.95 4.80
CA ILE A 246 15.57 16.01 4.94
C ILE A 246 16.13 15.71 3.55
N TYR A 247 17.40 15.98 3.32
CA TYR A 247 18.08 15.70 2.05
C TYR A 247 18.73 14.32 2.13
N LYS A 248 18.58 13.52 1.09
CA LYS A 248 19.34 12.27 0.98
C LYS A 248 20.75 12.56 0.52
N LEU A 249 21.75 12.03 1.26
CA LEU A 249 23.15 12.15 0.86
C LEU A 249 23.46 11.20 -0.29
N GLU A 250 24.02 11.76 -1.37
CA GLU A 250 24.62 11.02 -2.47
C GLU A 250 26.09 11.45 -2.65
N ALA A 251 26.95 10.54 -3.09
CA ALA A 251 28.39 10.83 -3.22
C ALA A 251 28.65 11.82 -4.35
N THR A 252 28.01 11.62 -5.50
CA THR A 252 28.14 12.45 -6.70
C THR A 252 26.81 12.55 -7.44
N PRO A 253 26.56 13.63 -8.18
CA PRO A 253 25.38 13.74 -9.04
C PRO A 253 25.35 12.60 -10.06
N ASP A 254 24.32 11.77 -10.02
CA ASP A 254 24.10 10.72 -11.02
C ASP A 254 23.30 11.30 -12.20
N ASN A 255 23.99 11.81 -13.21
CA ASN A 255 23.37 12.34 -14.43
C ASN A 255 22.75 11.25 -15.32
N SER A 256 22.92 9.99 -15.00
CA SER A 256 22.35 8.85 -15.76
C SER A 256 20.90 8.58 -15.39
N ILE A 257 20.42 9.06 -14.23
CA ILE A 257 19.03 8.86 -13.80
C ILE A 257 18.13 9.81 -14.60
N ASN A 258 17.45 9.26 -15.60
CA ASN A 258 16.36 9.97 -16.25
C ASN A 258 15.07 9.78 -15.43
N PRO A 259 14.57 10.80 -14.69
CA PRO A 259 13.36 10.70 -13.90
C PRO A 259 12.10 10.38 -14.72
N MET A 260 12.19 10.57 -16.05
CA MET A 260 11.15 10.23 -17.02
C MET A 260 11.22 8.79 -17.53
N SER A 261 12.24 8.01 -17.15
CA SER A 261 12.37 6.63 -17.59
C SER A 261 11.27 5.76 -16.95
N LEU A 262 10.81 4.75 -17.69
CA LEU A 262 9.93 3.69 -17.15
C LEU A 262 10.74 2.74 -16.24
N SER A 263 11.32 3.30 -15.19
CA SER A 263 12.13 2.59 -14.20
C SER A 263 11.65 2.90 -12.78
N TRP A 264 12.04 2.07 -11.83
CA TRP A 264 11.76 2.32 -10.41
C TRP A 264 12.47 3.57 -9.87
N ASP A 265 13.51 4.05 -10.55
CA ASP A 265 14.24 5.28 -10.20
C ASP A 265 13.39 6.54 -10.35
N ALA A 266 12.40 6.54 -11.24
CA ALA A 266 11.43 7.64 -11.35
C ALA A 266 10.62 7.92 -10.07
N LYS A 267 10.67 7.02 -9.07
CA LYS A 267 10.09 7.23 -7.74
C LYS A 267 11.00 7.94 -6.75
N LYS A 268 12.28 8.16 -7.09
CA LYS A 268 13.24 8.84 -6.24
C LYS A 268 13.02 10.36 -6.33
N ILE A 269 11.94 10.84 -5.70
CA ILE A 269 11.57 12.28 -5.63
C ILE A 269 11.98 12.94 -4.31
N MET A 270 12.93 12.37 -3.59
CA MET A 270 13.46 12.99 -2.39
C MET A 270 14.50 14.06 -2.75
N PRO A 271 14.59 15.16 -1.98
CA PRO A 271 15.65 16.15 -2.18
C PRO A 271 17.02 15.51 -1.95
N LEU A 272 17.98 15.81 -2.83
CA LEU A 272 19.32 15.27 -2.77
C LEU A 272 20.30 16.32 -2.25
N ALA A 273 21.32 15.90 -1.53
CA ALA A 273 22.50 16.66 -1.17
C ALA A 273 23.74 15.87 -1.59
N TYR A 274 24.74 16.54 -2.16
CA TYR A 274 25.96 15.92 -2.59
C TYR A 274 27.09 16.20 -1.63
N ALA A 275 27.89 15.19 -1.32
CA ALA A 275 28.96 15.30 -0.30
C ALA A 275 29.99 16.39 -0.61
N ASN A 276 30.24 16.66 -1.90
CA ASN A 276 31.18 17.65 -2.37
C ASN A 276 30.60 19.08 -2.54
N GLU A 277 29.29 19.27 -2.36
CA GLU A 277 28.56 20.53 -2.58
C GLU A 277 27.86 21.05 -1.32
N LEU A 278 28.34 20.68 -0.13
CA LEU A 278 27.69 21.10 1.10
C LEU A 278 27.90 22.61 1.36
N PRO A 279 26.84 23.35 1.74
CA PRO A 279 26.94 24.79 1.98
C PRO A 279 27.78 25.11 3.21
N SER A 280 28.71 26.07 3.10
CA SER A 280 29.58 26.48 4.21
C SER A 280 28.95 27.48 5.18
N ASN A 281 27.83 28.10 4.83
CA ASN A 281 27.21 29.18 5.62
C ASN A 281 26.00 28.75 6.45
N THR A 282 25.68 27.45 6.50
CA THR A 282 24.50 26.91 7.16
C THR A 282 24.90 25.82 8.15
N SER A 283 24.26 25.74 9.30
CA SER A 283 24.46 24.61 10.22
C SER A 283 23.96 23.33 9.55
N ILE A 284 24.82 22.33 9.46
CA ILE A 284 24.51 21.06 8.80
C ILE A 284 24.45 19.95 9.84
N TYR A 285 23.41 19.15 9.75
CA TYR A 285 23.22 17.95 10.58
C TYR A 285 23.12 16.72 9.71
N LEU A 286 23.75 15.62 10.13
CA LEU A 286 23.79 14.37 9.43
C LEU A 286 23.12 13.28 10.27
N LEU A 287 22.17 12.57 9.66
CA LEU A 287 21.52 11.40 10.24
C LEU A 287 22.13 10.14 9.63
N THR A 288 22.63 9.25 10.46
CA THR A 288 23.18 7.94 10.02
C THR A 288 22.49 6.81 10.75
N ASP A 289 22.61 5.59 10.24
CA ASP A 289 22.25 4.42 11.03
C ASP A 289 23.28 4.24 12.18
N THR A 290 22.84 3.68 13.32
CA THR A 290 23.65 3.59 14.54
C THR A 290 24.98 2.86 14.29
N ASN A 291 26.07 3.48 14.72
CA ASN A 291 27.45 3.02 14.50
C ASN A 291 27.91 2.99 13.03
N GLU A 292 27.18 3.60 12.12
CA GLU A 292 27.58 3.73 10.73
C GLU A 292 27.90 5.19 10.41
N PHE A 293 28.99 5.42 9.67
CA PHE A 293 29.34 6.75 9.15
C PHE A 293 29.64 6.63 7.65
N PRO A 294 29.11 7.53 6.81
CA PRO A 294 29.25 7.42 5.36
C PRO A 294 30.71 7.65 4.94
N ASN A 295 31.24 6.76 4.08
CA ASN A 295 32.61 6.85 3.56
C ASN A 295 32.85 8.06 2.66
N SER A 296 31.80 8.73 2.22
CA SER A 296 31.85 9.93 1.36
C SER A 296 32.15 11.22 2.11
N LEU A 297 32.17 11.19 3.46
CA LEU A 297 32.43 12.33 4.32
C LEU A 297 33.61 12.06 5.25
N ASP A 298 34.38 13.12 5.61
CA ASP A 298 35.44 13.00 6.60
C ASP A 298 34.86 13.11 8.02
N LYS A 299 34.94 12.00 8.78
CA LYS A 299 34.41 11.93 10.14
C LYS A 299 35.01 12.95 11.10
N SER A 300 36.23 13.42 10.86
CA SER A 300 36.91 14.40 11.72
C SER A 300 36.23 15.79 11.72
N GLU A 301 35.46 16.10 10.69
CA GLU A 301 34.71 17.35 10.56
C GLU A 301 33.33 17.30 11.24
N TRP A 302 32.95 16.16 11.85
CA TRP A 302 31.63 15.94 12.42
C TRP A 302 31.69 15.55 13.89
N THR A 303 30.86 16.15 14.72
CA THR A 303 30.70 15.79 16.12
C THR A 303 29.35 15.10 16.33
N CYS A 304 29.38 13.90 16.93
CA CYS A 304 28.15 13.21 17.31
C CYS A 304 27.52 13.96 18.50
N ILE A 305 26.30 14.43 18.32
CA ILE A 305 25.55 15.20 19.33
C ILE A 305 24.45 14.37 19.99
N GLU A 306 23.97 13.33 19.34
CA GLU A 306 22.96 12.43 19.87
C GLU A 306 23.14 11.03 19.24
N SER A 307 22.98 10.00 20.05
CA SER A 307 23.01 8.61 19.62
C SER A 307 21.89 7.85 20.33
N ASN A 308 21.03 7.22 19.58
CA ASN A 308 19.96 6.37 20.09
C ASN A 308 19.95 5.01 19.38
N ALA A 309 19.01 4.14 19.74
CA ALA A 309 18.93 2.80 19.15
C ALA A 309 18.64 2.76 17.63
N GLU A 310 18.27 3.89 17.05
CA GLU A 310 17.86 3.98 15.64
C GLU A 310 18.80 4.79 14.76
N VAL A 311 19.37 5.87 15.32
CA VAL A 311 20.05 6.91 14.57
C VAL A 311 21.14 7.54 15.39
N ASP A 312 22.29 7.80 14.78
CA ASP A 312 23.29 8.73 15.24
C ASP A 312 23.12 10.08 14.53
N ILE A 313 23.13 11.16 15.29
CA ILE A 313 23.01 12.53 14.77
C ILE A 313 24.33 13.24 14.97
N TYR A 314 24.90 13.68 13.86
CA TYR A 314 26.15 14.43 13.84
C TYR A 314 25.87 15.88 13.46
N LYS A 315 26.65 16.78 14.03
CA LYS A 315 26.71 18.19 13.65
C LYS A 315 28.04 18.47 12.95
N HIS A 316 28.01 19.20 11.86
CA HIS A 316 29.21 19.67 11.17
C HIS A 316 29.93 20.73 12.02
N ASN A 317 31.24 20.64 12.14
CA ASN A 317 32.08 21.48 13.06
C ASN A 317 32.36 22.87 12.51
N LYS A 318 31.87 23.23 11.34
CA LYS A 318 32.04 24.57 10.76
C LYS A 318 31.01 25.53 11.24
#